data_008fb0e557ea4a11c562b86e32181ca7
#
_entry.id   008fb0e557ea4a11c562b86e32181ca7
#
_cell.length_a   1.000
_cell.length_b   1.000
_cell.length_c   1.000
_cell.angle_alpha   90.00
_cell.angle_beta   90.00
_cell.angle_gamma   90.00
#
_symmetry.space_group_name_H-M   'P 1'
#
loop_
_entity.id
_entity.type
_entity.pdbx_description
1 polymer ?
#
loop_
_entity_poly.entity_id
_entity_poly.type
_entity_poly.pdbx_seq_one_letter_code
_entity_poly.pdbx_strand_id
1 'polypeptide(L)'
;MLYGAMAIHAVEPDKAAMFSHMERNHIRVRTPELFAGGSKFEIHLEELSDSSFVFPLQGGKVISAYGSRGGHSGDDIKTKANDTIRCVMDGIVRMAKHYGGYGKVVVVRHFNGLETVYSHNSTNMVEAGDTVRAGQAVGLTGRTGRATTEHLHFEVRIDGQHVNPRLLFDMKTRKPLKRTLVCTKNGSHVKLTPKQTTTK
;
A
#
# COMPACT_ATOMS: atom_id res chain seq x y z
N MET A 1 -13.02 -56.65 3.45
CA MET A 1 -11.97 -55.74 3.87
C MET A 1 -12.08 -54.51 3.00
N LEU A 2 -12.60 -53.40 3.56
CA LEU A 2 -12.68 -52.10 2.87
C LEU A 2 -11.41 -51.30 3.20
N TYR A 3 -10.58 -51.08 2.21
CA TYR A 3 -9.49 -50.12 2.31
C TYR A 3 -10.07 -48.73 2.18
N GLY A 4 -10.13 -48.01 3.29
CA GLY A 4 -10.42 -46.58 3.30
C GLY A 4 -9.27 -45.81 2.65
N ALA A 5 -9.51 -45.19 1.52
CA ALA A 5 -8.57 -44.26 0.91
C ALA A 5 -8.43 -43.03 1.83
N MET A 6 -7.31 -42.91 2.51
CA MET A 6 -6.93 -41.69 3.19
C MET A 6 -6.67 -40.62 2.12
N ALA A 7 -7.58 -39.64 2.00
CA ALA A 7 -7.34 -38.48 1.17
C ALA A 7 -6.18 -37.71 1.77
N ILE A 8 -5.02 -37.72 1.11
CA ILE A 8 -3.90 -36.84 1.41
C ILE A 8 -4.35 -35.45 0.98
N HIS A 9 -4.76 -34.62 1.92
CA HIS A 9 -4.95 -33.20 1.66
C HIS A 9 -3.58 -32.62 1.35
N ALA A 10 -3.34 -32.32 0.08
CA ALA A 10 -2.18 -31.55 -0.32
C ALA A 10 -2.28 -30.19 0.40
N VAL A 11 -1.31 -29.90 1.26
CA VAL A 11 -1.20 -28.58 1.88
C VAL A 11 -0.88 -27.59 0.74
N GLU A 12 -1.82 -26.71 0.43
CA GLU A 12 -1.59 -25.63 -0.53
C GLU A 12 -0.36 -24.85 -0.09
N PRO A 13 0.58 -24.53 -1.00
CA PRO A 13 1.78 -23.79 -0.65
C PRO A 13 1.38 -22.41 -0.10
N ASP A 14 2.01 -22.00 1.00
CA ASP A 14 1.78 -20.66 1.60
C ASP A 14 2.12 -19.57 0.57
N LYS A 15 1.10 -18.99 -0.06
CA LYS A 15 1.23 -17.91 -1.05
C LYS A 15 2.07 -16.74 -0.54
N ALA A 16 2.08 -16.51 0.77
CA ALA A 16 2.84 -15.45 1.41
C ALA A 16 4.27 -15.85 1.77
N ALA A 17 4.73 -17.07 1.44
CA ALA A 17 6.07 -17.57 1.80
C ALA A 17 7.21 -16.73 1.21
N MET A 18 6.94 -15.94 0.15
CA MET A 18 7.89 -14.97 -0.42
C MET A 18 8.22 -13.81 0.54
N PHE A 19 7.38 -13.58 1.56
CA PHE A 19 7.61 -12.58 2.59
C PHE A 19 8.05 -13.22 3.88
N SER A 20 9.11 -12.69 4.49
CA SER A 20 9.57 -13.12 5.80
C SER A 20 8.50 -12.91 6.89
N HIS A 21 8.66 -13.58 8.03
CA HIS A 21 7.76 -13.39 9.17
C HIS A 21 7.68 -11.91 9.60
N MET A 22 8.80 -11.18 9.59
CA MET A 22 8.83 -9.75 9.92
C MET A 22 8.01 -8.92 8.93
N GLU A 23 8.14 -9.18 7.62
CA GLU A 23 7.38 -8.47 6.59
C GLU A 23 5.88 -8.71 6.67
N ARG A 24 5.46 -9.92 7.02
CA ARG A 24 4.04 -10.27 7.18
C ARG A 24 3.42 -9.73 8.47
N ASN A 25 4.24 -9.35 9.47
CA ASN A 25 3.76 -8.98 10.80
C ASN A 25 4.03 -7.54 11.22
N HIS A 26 4.84 -6.79 10.45
CA HIS A 26 5.15 -5.39 10.77
C HIS A 26 4.99 -4.50 9.55
N ILE A 27 4.31 -3.35 9.74
CA ILE A 27 4.15 -2.35 8.67
C ILE A 27 5.50 -1.65 8.40
N ARG A 28 6.25 -1.32 9.45
CA ARG A 28 7.51 -0.58 9.38
C ARG A 28 8.70 -1.53 9.19
N VAL A 29 8.73 -2.27 8.08
CA VAL A 29 9.81 -3.19 7.76
C VAL A 29 10.50 -2.75 6.47
N ARG A 30 11.81 -2.87 6.42
CA ARG A 30 12.60 -2.57 5.21
C ARG A 30 12.26 -3.54 4.10
N THR A 31 12.32 -3.06 2.87
CA THR A 31 12.17 -3.89 1.68
C THR A 31 13.53 -4.52 1.36
N PRO A 32 13.66 -5.86 1.39
CA PRO A 32 14.89 -6.53 1.01
C PRO A 32 15.35 -6.09 -0.37
N GLU A 33 16.67 -5.99 -0.56
CA GLU A 33 17.34 -5.70 -1.84
C GLU A 33 16.95 -4.40 -2.55
N LEU A 34 16.04 -3.57 -1.98
CA LEU A 34 15.58 -2.33 -2.63
C LEU A 34 16.72 -1.39 -3.02
N PHE A 35 17.82 -1.40 -2.26
CA PHE A 35 19.00 -0.57 -2.47
C PHE A 35 20.25 -1.39 -2.83
N ALA A 36 20.11 -2.62 -3.33
CA ALA A 36 21.25 -3.46 -3.72
C ALA A 36 22.10 -2.83 -4.83
N GLY A 37 21.48 -2.06 -5.74
CA GLY A 37 22.17 -1.36 -6.83
C GLY A 37 22.79 -0.01 -6.44
N GLY A 38 22.69 0.43 -5.16
CA GLY A 38 23.23 1.70 -4.72
C GLY A 38 22.27 2.49 -3.80
N SER A 39 22.68 3.68 -3.40
CA SER A 39 21.91 4.53 -2.47
C SER A 39 20.84 5.40 -3.14
N LYS A 40 20.65 5.27 -4.47
CA LYS A 40 19.73 6.09 -5.26
C LYS A 40 19.14 5.28 -6.42
N PHE A 41 17.82 5.47 -6.66
CA PHE A 41 17.15 4.98 -7.88
C PHE A 41 15.96 5.88 -8.24
N GLU A 42 15.40 5.69 -9.43
CA GLU A 42 14.25 6.45 -9.93
C GLU A 42 13.01 5.56 -10.02
N ILE A 43 11.85 6.15 -9.78
CA ILE A 43 10.54 5.54 -9.96
C ILE A 43 9.81 6.36 -11.01
N HIS A 44 9.53 5.74 -12.15
CA HIS A 44 8.95 6.35 -13.34
C HIS A 44 7.43 6.21 -13.36
N LEU A 45 6.73 7.07 -12.60
CA LEU A 45 5.25 7.05 -12.55
C LEU A 45 4.63 7.54 -13.88
N GLU A 46 5.37 8.29 -14.69
CA GLU A 46 4.95 8.77 -16.01
C GLU A 46 4.82 7.65 -17.04
N GLU A 47 5.51 6.53 -16.84
CA GLU A 47 5.45 5.37 -17.73
C GLU A 47 4.21 4.48 -17.49
N LEU A 48 3.55 4.65 -16.34
CA LEU A 48 2.35 3.88 -15.99
C LEU A 48 1.16 4.35 -16.84
N SER A 49 0.37 3.41 -17.37
CA SER A 49 -0.90 3.74 -18.03
C SER A 49 -1.94 4.26 -17.03
N ASP A 50 -3.01 4.87 -17.50
CA ASP A 50 -4.09 5.34 -16.62
C ASP A 50 -4.87 4.19 -15.96
N SER A 51 -4.86 3.01 -16.57
CA SER A 51 -5.45 1.80 -15.99
C SER A 51 -4.54 1.10 -14.97
N SER A 52 -3.23 1.36 -14.99
CA SER A 52 -2.24 0.74 -14.09
C SER A 52 -1.82 1.64 -12.93
N PHE A 53 -2.38 2.85 -12.80
CA PHE A 53 -2.15 3.76 -11.69
C PHE A 53 -3.42 4.55 -11.36
N VAL A 54 -4.12 4.19 -10.31
CA VAL A 54 -5.46 4.70 -9.98
C VAL A 54 -5.53 5.27 -8.56
N PHE A 55 -6.46 6.19 -8.32
CA PHE A 55 -6.72 6.71 -6.97
C PHE A 55 -7.46 5.66 -6.12
N PRO A 56 -7.09 5.46 -4.83
CA PRO A 56 -7.56 4.31 -4.05
C PRO A 56 -9.03 4.36 -3.65
N LEU A 57 -9.65 5.55 -3.57
CA LEU A 57 -11.03 5.71 -3.08
C LEU A 57 -11.77 6.79 -3.89
N GLN A 58 -12.50 6.35 -4.91
CA GLN A 58 -13.28 7.24 -5.76
C GLN A 58 -14.32 8.02 -4.95
N GLY A 59 -14.51 9.30 -5.27
CA GLY A 59 -15.47 10.17 -4.54
C GLY A 59 -15.02 10.61 -3.14
N GLY A 60 -13.94 10.05 -2.59
CA GLY A 60 -13.47 10.35 -1.25
C GLY A 60 -12.99 11.80 -1.06
N LYS A 61 -13.19 12.35 0.13
CA LYS A 61 -12.70 13.69 0.54
C LYS A 61 -11.62 13.54 1.60
N VAL A 62 -10.45 14.18 1.41
CA VAL A 62 -9.42 14.22 2.45
C VAL A 62 -9.93 15.03 3.64
N ILE A 63 -9.95 14.41 4.83
CA ILE A 63 -10.37 15.02 6.09
C ILE A 63 -9.20 15.25 7.05
N SER A 64 -8.09 14.55 6.85
CA SER A 64 -6.85 14.73 7.60
C SER A 64 -5.68 14.44 6.68
N ALA A 65 -4.78 15.42 6.51
CA ALA A 65 -3.65 15.28 5.58
C ALA A 65 -2.43 14.66 6.27
N TYR A 66 -1.55 14.06 5.46
CA TYR A 66 -0.22 13.64 5.87
C TYR A 66 0.53 14.76 6.60
N GLY A 67 1.22 14.40 7.69
CA GLY A 67 1.99 15.34 8.52
C GLY A 67 1.15 16.21 9.46
N SER A 68 -0.20 16.17 9.36
CA SER A 68 -1.07 16.87 10.31
C SER A 68 -1.04 16.24 11.71
N ARG A 69 -1.61 16.93 12.70
CA ARG A 69 -1.80 16.40 14.07
C ARG A 69 -0.52 15.82 14.70
N GLY A 70 0.63 16.43 14.46
CA GLY A 70 1.89 16.02 15.10
C GLY A 70 2.54 14.77 14.47
N GLY A 71 2.32 14.49 13.18
CA GLY A 71 3.02 13.43 12.47
C GLY A 71 2.13 12.33 11.88
N HIS A 72 0.96 12.70 11.38
CA HIS A 72 0.05 11.78 10.69
C HIS A 72 0.74 11.09 9.51
N SER A 73 0.78 9.76 9.50
CA SER A 73 1.58 8.95 8.55
C SER A 73 0.97 8.77 7.18
N GLY A 74 -0.27 9.22 6.97
CA GLY A 74 -1.00 9.09 5.71
C GLY A 74 -2.01 10.21 5.49
N ASP A 75 -2.88 10.04 4.51
CA ASP A 75 -4.07 10.85 4.32
C ASP A 75 -5.32 10.07 4.76
N ASP A 76 -6.19 10.70 5.58
CA ASP A 76 -7.50 10.14 5.88
C ASP A 76 -8.50 10.61 4.82
N ILE A 77 -9.09 9.67 4.10
CA ILE A 77 -9.99 9.90 2.98
C ILE A 77 -11.38 9.37 3.35
N LYS A 78 -12.33 10.28 3.56
CA LYS A 78 -13.70 9.95 3.97
C LYS A 78 -14.63 9.78 2.78
N THR A 79 -15.43 8.72 2.84
CA THR A 79 -16.59 8.48 2.00
C THR A 79 -17.73 7.90 2.84
N LYS A 80 -18.54 7.02 2.28
CA LYS A 80 -19.55 6.23 2.99
C LYS A 80 -18.91 4.95 3.58
N ALA A 81 -19.59 4.35 4.54
CA ALA A 81 -19.23 3.02 5.03
C ALA A 81 -19.33 1.98 3.89
N ASN A 82 -18.40 1.03 3.91
CA ASN A 82 -18.31 -0.06 2.93
C ASN A 82 -18.12 0.38 1.45
N ASP A 83 -17.62 1.59 1.22
CA ASP A 83 -17.15 1.95 -0.12
C ASP A 83 -15.91 1.13 -0.49
N THR A 84 -15.82 0.77 -1.78
CA THR A 84 -14.74 -0.08 -2.27
C THR A 84 -13.40 0.64 -2.29
N ILE A 85 -12.44 0.09 -1.58
CA ILE A 85 -11.03 0.51 -1.61
C ILE A 85 -10.33 -0.25 -2.73
N ARG A 86 -9.62 0.48 -3.60
CA ARG A 86 -8.94 -0.08 -4.77
C ARG A 86 -7.43 -0.01 -4.65
N CYS A 87 -6.75 -1.06 -5.11
CA CYS A 87 -5.29 -1.07 -5.22
C CYS A 87 -4.82 0.00 -6.20
N VAL A 88 -3.80 0.78 -5.82
CA VAL A 88 -3.35 1.92 -6.63
C VAL A 88 -2.50 1.52 -7.83
N MET A 89 -1.72 0.44 -7.72
CA MET A 89 -0.85 -0.11 -8.78
C MET A 89 -0.78 -1.64 -8.63
N ASP A 90 -0.31 -2.33 -9.66
CA ASP A 90 -0.03 -3.77 -9.60
C ASP A 90 0.97 -4.08 -8.48
N GLY A 91 0.80 -5.24 -7.83
CA GLY A 91 1.67 -5.64 -6.74
C GLY A 91 1.26 -6.95 -6.09
N ILE A 92 1.87 -7.23 -4.94
CA ILE A 92 1.60 -8.42 -4.14
C ILE A 92 1.22 -7.98 -2.74
N VAL A 93 0.14 -8.56 -2.21
CA VAL A 93 -0.32 -8.30 -0.84
C VAL A 93 0.69 -8.87 0.14
N ARG A 94 1.34 -7.99 0.89
CA ARG A 94 2.33 -8.39 1.91
C ARG A 94 1.68 -8.70 3.25
N MET A 95 0.61 -8.00 3.57
CA MET A 95 -0.13 -8.14 4.82
C MET A 95 -1.62 -7.86 4.60
N ALA A 96 -2.48 -8.72 5.13
CA ALA A 96 -3.93 -8.52 5.16
C ALA A 96 -4.50 -9.11 6.46
N LYS A 97 -4.61 -8.28 7.51
CA LYS A 97 -5.04 -8.74 8.85
C LYS A 97 -5.47 -7.59 9.75
N HIS A 98 -5.84 -7.90 10.99
CA HIS A 98 -5.96 -6.87 12.04
C HIS A 98 -4.56 -6.51 12.58
N TYR A 99 -4.26 -5.19 12.67
CA TYR A 99 -2.96 -4.70 13.13
C TYR A 99 -3.12 -3.46 14.01
N GLY A 100 -3.23 -3.66 15.32
CA GLY A 100 -3.25 -2.61 16.34
C GLY A 100 -4.17 -1.42 16.00
N GLY A 101 -3.64 -0.22 16.09
CA GLY A 101 -4.39 1.02 15.80
C GLY A 101 -4.85 1.18 14.35
N TYR A 102 -4.24 0.47 13.39
CA TYR A 102 -4.68 0.44 11.99
C TYR A 102 -6.00 -0.32 11.78
N GLY A 103 -6.40 -1.17 12.74
CA GLY A 103 -7.56 -2.03 12.57
C GLY A 103 -7.33 -3.10 11.50
N LYS A 104 -8.35 -3.43 10.72
CA LYS A 104 -8.15 -4.29 9.54
C LYS A 104 -7.39 -3.50 8.49
N VAL A 105 -6.27 -4.06 8.04
CA VAL A 105 -5.32 -3.39 7.15
C VAL A 105 -4.90 -4.32 6.02
N VAL A 106 -4.70 -3.74 4.85
CA VAL A 106 -4.03 -4.35 3.71
C VAL A 106 -2.78 -3.54 3.40
N VAL A 107 -1.65 -4.23 3.18
CA VAL A 107 -0.40 -3.65 2.70
C VAL A 107 -0.03 -4.33 1.39
N VAL A 108 0.12 -3.56 0.33
CA VAL A 108 0.54 -4.04 -0.99
C VAL A 108 1.93 -3.54 -1.28
N ARG A 109 2.85 -4.44 -1.67
CA ARG A 109 4.16 -4.11 -2.22
C ARG A 109 4.06 -4.07 -3.74
N HIS A 110 4.43 -2.94 -4.33
CA HIS A 110 4.43 -2.72 -5.76
C HIS A 110 5.79 -3.04 -6.38
N PHE A 111 5.81 -3.35 -7.66
CA PHE A 111 7.04 -3.77 -8.37
C PHE A 111 8.08 -2.65 -8.51
N ASN A 112 7.70 -1.39 -8.27
CA ASN A 112 8.59 -0.24 -8.24
C ASN A 112 9.21 0.06 -6.85
N GLY A 113 9.00 -0.85 -5.88
CA GLY A 113 9.53 -0.74 -4.51
C GLY A 113 8.68 0.11 -3.55
N LEU A 114 7.63 0.77 -4.01
CA LEU A 114 6.66 1.42 -3.15
C LEU A 114 5.78 0.39 -2.44
N GLU A 115 5.30 0.74 -1.26
CA GLU A 115 4.20 0.03 -0.59
C GLU A 115 3.05 0.99 -0.34
N THR A 116 1.83 0.47 -0.43
CA THR A 116 0.62 1.20 -0.04
C THR A 116 -0.11 0.48 1.09
N VAL A 117 -0.62 1.27 2.03
CA VAL A 117 -1.35 0.80 3.21
C VAL A 117 -2.78 1.30 3.14
N TYR A 118 -3.72 0.39 3.29
CA TYR A 118 -5.15 0.62 3.29
C TYR A 118 -5.69 0.17 4.64
N SER A 119 -6.10 1.09 5.49
CA SER A 119 -6.38 0.84 6.89
C SER A 119 -7.79 1.29 7.31
N HIS A 120 -8.21 0.86 8.49
CA HIS A 120 -9.54 1.02 9.06
C HIS A 120 -10.65 0.29 8.29
N ASN A 121 -10.28 -0.73 7.51
CA ASN A 121 -11.22 -1.48 6.69
C ASN A 121 -12.30 -2.15 7.54
N SER A 122 -13.54 -2.18 7.05
CA SER A 122 -14.59 -3.06 7.58
C SER A 122 -14.31 -4.51 7.18
N THR A 123 -13.78 -4.70 5.96
CA THR A 123 -13.43 -6.01 5.40
C THR A 123 -12.18 -5.88 4.54
N ASN A 124 -11.23 -6.80 4.71
CA ASN A 124 -10.18 -7.06 3.74
C ASN A 124 -10.71 -8.05 2.71
N MET A 125 -10.54 -7.76 1.42
CA MET A 125 -11.05 -8.59 0.30
C MET A 125 -9.95 -9.42 -0.35
N VAL A 126 -8.75 -9.37 0.20
CA VAL A 126 -7.55 -10.08 -0.28
C VAL A 126 -6.78 -10.64 0.91
N GLU A 127 -5.90 -11.59 0.64
CA GLU A 127 -5.05 -12.26 1.61
C GLU A 127 -3.56 -12.01 1.30
N ALA A 128 -2.70 -12.19 2.30
CA ALA A 128 -1.25 -12.11 2.09
C ALA A 128 -0.79 -13.16 1.06
N GLY A 129 0.04 -12.73 0.10
CA GLY A 129 0.51 -13.52 -1.03
C GLY A 129 -0.32 -13.35 -2.31
N ASP A 130 -1.50 -12.74 -2.25
CA ASP A 130 -2.29 -12.50 -3.45
C ASP A 130 -1.60 -11.47 -4.36
N THR A 131 -1.55 -11.78 -5.66
CA THR A 131 -1.21 -10.79 -6.69
C THR A 131 -2.45 -9.95 -6.98
N VAL A 132 -2.29 -8.63 -6.94
CA VAL A 132 -3.37 -7.67 -7.18
C VAL A 132 -3.00 -6.71 -8.30
N ARG A 133 -4.01 -6.27 -9.05
CA ARG A 133 -3.88 -5.29 -10.14
C ARG A 133 -4.37 -3.91 -9.69
N ALA A 134 -3.87 -2.89 -10.36
CA ALA A 134 -4.41 -1.54 -10.20
C ALA A 134 -5.94 -1.54 -10.41
N GLY A 135 -6.67 -0.82 -9.56
CA GLY A 135 -8.14 -0.78 -9.61
C GLY A 135 -8.86 -1.99 -9.00
N GLN A 136 -8.16 -3.10 -8.71
CA GLN A 136 -8.75 -4.25 -8.05
C GLN A 136 -9.21 -3.87 -6.63
N ALA A 137 -10.39 -4.36 -6.22
CA ALA A 137 -10.88 -4.19 -4.86
C ALA A 137 -9.98 -4.94 -3.86
N VAL A 138 -9.48 -4.25 -2.84
CA VAL A 138 -8.63 -4.82 -1.79
C VAL A 138 -9.28 -4.78 -0.41
N GLY A 139 -10.31 -3.97 -0.24
CA GLY A 139 -11.06 -3.85 1.00
C GLY A 139 -12.28 -2.95 0.87
N LEU A 140 -13.01 -2.83 1.95
CA LEU A 140 -14.14 -1.92 2.11
C LEU A 140 -13.85 -0.93 3.24
N THR A 141 -14.23 0.33 3.06
CA THR A 141 -14.07 1.37 4.10
C THR A 141 -14.84 1.02 5.36
N GLY A 142 -14.28 1.36 6.51
CA GLY A 142 -14.88 1.07 7.80
C GLY A 142 -14.35 1.98 8.91
N ARG A 143 -14.47 1.47 10.14
CA ARG A 143 -14.11 2.19 11.37
C ARG A 143 -13.39 1.27 12.36
N THR A 144 -12.57 0.35 11.87
CA THR A 144 -11.81 -0.56 12.76
C THR A 144 -10.54 0.11 13.30
N GLY A 145 -9.96 -0.44 14.35
CA GLY A 145 -8.79 0.12 15.01
C GLY A 145 -9.10 1.42 15.77
N ARG A 146 -8.31 2.48 15.57
CA ARG A 146 -8.47 3.77 16.27
C ARG A 146 -9.40 4.74 15.54
N ALA A 147 -10.00 4.36 14.42
CA ALA A 147 -10.88 5.23 13.66
C ALA A 147 -12.12 5.60 14.48
N THR A 148 -12.48 6.88 14.50
CA THR A 148 -13.69 7.40 15.15
C THR A 148 -14.85 7.60 14.16
N THR A 149 -14.54 7.62 12.86
CA THR A 149 -15.51 7.73 11.75
C THR A 149 -15.10 6.80 10.62
N GLU A 150 -16.02 6.45 9.72
CA GLU A 150 -15.70 5.70 8.50
C GLU A 150 -14.79 6.52 7.60
N HIS A 151 -13.62 5.98 7.28
CA HIS A 151 -12.67 6.56 6.33
C HIS A 151 -11.63 5.51 5.93
N LEU A 152 -10.94 5.76 4.84
CA LEU A 152 -9.70 5.09 4.49
C LEU A 152 -8.54 5.91 5.06
N HIS A 153 -7.72 5.33 5.94
CA HIS A 153 -6.38 5.85 6.22
C HIS A 153 -5.43 5.25 5.19
N PHE A 154 -4.91 6.10 4.30
CA PHE A 154 -4.08 5.72 3.16
C PHE A 154 -2.65 6.19 3.36
N GLU A 155 -1.70 5.24 3.36
CA GLU A 155 -0.27 5.56 3.41
C GLU A 155 0.44 5.12 2.13
N VAL A 156 1.49 5.85 1.78
CA VAL A 156 2.53 5.43 0.84
C VAL A 156 3.81 5.24 1.63
N ARG A 157 4.51 4.14 1.38
CA ARG A 157 5.75 3.80 2.09
C ARG A 157 6.83 3.38 1.10
N ILE A 158 8.08 3.54 1.53
CA ILE A 158 9.26 3.02 0.86
C ILE A 158 10.30 2.63 1.91
N ASP A 159 10.89 1.46 1.78
CA ASP A 159 11.86 0.89 2.73
C ASP A 159 11.36 0.96 4.19
N GLY A 160 10.06 0.72 4.42
CA GLY A 160 9.39 0.77 5.72
C GLY A 160 9.05 2.17 6.24
N GLN A 161 9.48 3.24 5.58
CA GLN A 161 9.22 4.63 5.97
C GLN A 161 8.01 5.19 5.22
N HIS A 162 7.12 5.89 5.93
CA HIS A 162 6.00 6.58 5.29
C HIS A 162 6.47 7.84 4.56
N VAL A 163 5.88 8.10 3.41
CA VAL A 163 6.11 9.31 2.60
C VAL A 163 4.78 9.97 2.26
N ASN A 164 4.83 11.24 1.90
CA ASN A 164 3.62 11.99 1.60
C ASN A 164 2.89 11.43 0.37
N PRO A 165 1.63 10.96 0.50
CA PRO A 165 0.85 10.45 -0.64
C PRO A 165 0.67 11.46 -1.78
N ARG A 166 0.83 12.76 -1.50
CA ARG A 166 0.80 13.83 -2.51
C ARG A 166 1.98 13.81 -3.48
N LEU A 167 2.95 12.93 -3.27
CA LEU A 167 3.98 12.63 -4.26
C LEU A 167 3.40 11.82 -5.43
N LEU A 168 2.36 11.01 -5.17
CA LEU A 168 1.72 10.12 -6.12
C LEU A 168 0.43 10.72 -6.71
N PHE A 169 -0.31 11.48 -5.92
CA PHE A 169 -1.65 11.94 -6.28
C PHE A 169 -1.86 13.43 -6.03
N ASP A 170 -2.58 14.08 -6.94
CA ASP A 170 -3.26 15.33 -6.63
C ASP A 170 -4.54 15.00 -5.83
N MET A 171 -4.50 15.30 -4.54
CA MET A 171 -5.60 14.96 -3.62
C MET A 171 -6.86 15.79 -3.85
N LYS A 172 -6.79 16.91 -4.58
CA LYS A 172 -7.94 17.73 -4.94
C LYS A 172 -8.68 17.14 -6.15
N THR A 173 -7.94 16.82 -7.20
CA THR A 173 -8.50 16.26 -8.44
C THR A 173 -8.60 14.74 -8.40
N ARG A 174 -7.93 14.07 -7.43
CA ARG A 174 -7.82 12.63 -7.28
C ARG A 174 -7.18 11.94 -8.47
N LYS A 175 -6.32 12.66 -9.18
CA LYS A 175 -5.59 12.14 -10.34
C LYS A 175 -4.19 11.70 -9.95
N PRO A 176 -3.69 10.61 -10.55
CA PRO A 176 -2.28 10.25 -10.47
C PRO A 176 -1.38 11.36 -11.02
N LEU A 177 -0.22 11.54 -10.38
CA LEU A 177 0.81 12.47 -10.82
C LEU A 177 1.85 11.71 -11.63
N LYS A 178 1.79 11.86 -12.96
CA LYS A 178 2.69 11.25 -13.92
C LYS A 178 4.04 11.96 -13.92
N ARG A 179 4.94 11.53 -13.05
CA ARG A 179 6.26 12.14 -12.87
C ARG A 179 7.29 11.11 -12.43
N THR A 180 8.57 11.38 -12.70
CA THR A 180 9.66 10.62 -12.09
C THR A 180 9.85 11.05 -10.64
N LEU A 181 9.96 10.08 -9.74
CA LEU A 181 10.37 10.27 -8.35
C LEU A 181 11.80 9.75 -8.17
N VAL A 182 12.60 10.49 -7.40
CA VAL A 182 13.95 10.08 -7.02
C VAL A 182 13.93 9.60 -5.57
N CYS A 183 14.29 8.35 -5.38
CA CYS A 183 14.47 7.73 -4.07
C CYS A 183 15.95 7.77 -3.71
N THR A 184 16.27 8.33 -2.54
CA THR A 184 17.65 8.38 -2.03
C THR A 184 17.70 7.85 -0.61
N LYS A 185 18.77 7.12 -0.28
CA LYS A 185 19.03 6.56 1.04
C LYS A 185 20.31 7.18 1.62
N ASN A 186 20.19 7.68 2.85
CA ASN A 186 21.33 8.17 3.63
C ASN A 186 21.28 7.51 5.02
N GLY A 187 22.17 6.58 5.28
CA GLY A 187 22.13 5.72 6.48
C GLY A 187 20.83 4.93 6.57
N SER A 188 20.06 5.15 7.63
CA SER A 188 18.73 4.54 7.81
C SER A 188 17.60 5.33 7.19
N HIS A 189 17.84 6.55 6.72
CA HIS A 189 16.82 7.48 6.23
C HIS A 189 16.62 7.34 4.74
N VAL A 190 15.35 7.28 4.31
CA VAL A 190 14.98 7.27 2.90
C VAL A 190 14.16 8.52 2.58
N LYS A 191 14.51 9.19 1.49
CA LYS A 191 13.82 10.37 0.99
C LYS A 191 13.31 10.10 -0.41
N LEU A 192 12.05 10.45 -0.65
CA LEU A 192 11.41 10.39 -1.96
C LEU A 192 11.05 11.82 -2.40
N THR A 193 11.53 12.24 -3.56
CA THR A 193 11.29 13.60 -4.09
C THR A 193 10.99 13.56 -5.58
N PRO A 194 10.18 14.50 -6.11
CA PRO A 194 10.06 14.65 -7.55
C PRO A 194 11.42 14.95 -8.19
N LYS A 195 11.70 14.35 -9.35
CA LYS A 195 12.85 14.69 -10.16
C LYS A 195 12.67 16.13 -10.67
N GLN A 196 13.66 16.99 -10.45
CA GLN A 196 13.63 18.33 -11.00
C GLN A 196 13.84 18.25 -12.52
N THR A 197 12.90 18.80 -13.27
CA THR A 197 13.07 18.99 -14.73
C THR A 197 13.95 20.21 -14.89
N THR A 198 15.18 20.03 -15.33
CA THR A 198 16.03 21.15 -15.77
C THR A 198 15.44 21.65 -17.07
N THR A 199 14.62 22.71 -16.99
CA THR A 199 14.22 23.45 -18.21
C THR A 199 15.51 24.11 -18.73
N LYS A 200 16.00 23.64 -19.90
CA LYS A 200 17.02 24.32 -20.68
C LYS A 200 16.39 25.48 -21.42
#